data_53c16424b854a90d6555bac4a4a102d7
#
_entry.id   53c16424b854a90d6555bac4a4a102d7
#
_cell.length_a   1.000
_cell.length_b   1.000
_cell.length_c   1.000
_cell.angle_alpha   90.00
_cell.angle_beta   90.00
_cell.angle_gamma   90.00
#
_symmetry.space_group_name_H-M   'P 1'
#
loop_
_entity.id
_entity.type
_entity.pdbx_description
1 polymer ?
#
loop_
_entity_poly.entity_id
_entity_poly.type
_entity_poly.pdbx_seq_one_letter_code
_entity_poly.pdbx_strand_id
1 'polypeptide(L)'
;WPMVEGREELEGKNPYEGQLKKVENIDIRLQQMDAMGTDVEVLSVGTEQHFPWAEYELARDVAQLQNETLTAVCADYPDRFVPLGVVSLQHPNLAAEQLDHSVKNLGHRGCMIRGNIMGQELSDTKFHPFWAKAEELDVVVFIHPRVYPGSNPRLKGRGFLHNMIGNPLETTT
;
A
#
# COMPACT_ATOMS: atom_id res chain seq x y z
N TRP A 1 2.65 15.89 -9.45
CA TRP A 1 2.85 15.96 -8.00
C TRP A 1 3.71 17.17 -7.71
N PRO A 2 3.38 18.05 -6.77
CA PRO A 2 4.37 18.97 -6.24
C PRO A 2 5.44 18.09 -5.60
N MET A 3 6.65 18.13 -6.15
CA MET A 3 7.83 17.54 -5.54
C MET A 3 7.94 18.08 -4.13
N VAL A 4 8.14 17.21 -3.16
CA VAL A 4 8.38 17.61 -1.77
C VAL A 4 9.64 18.47 -1.78
N GLU A 5 9.48 19.77 -1.49
CA GLU A 5 10.59 20.68 -1.26
C GLU A 5 11.55 20.03 -0.22
N GLY A 6 12.81 19.94 -0.55
CA GLY A 6 13.83 19.26 0.26
C GLY A 6 14.48 18.04 -0.43
N ARG A 7 14.02 17.66 -1.64
CA ARG A 7 14.72 16.67 -2.47
C ARG A 7 15.88 17.24 -3.26
N GLU A 8 15.94 18.56 -3.39
CA GLU A 8 16.95 19.26 -4.18
C GLU A 8 18.36 19.16 -3.58
N GLU A 9 18.49 18.89 -2.28
CA GLU A 9 19.80 18.71 -1.62
C GLU A 9 20.43 17.32 -1.87
N LEU A 10 19.74 16.42 -2.55
CA LEU A 10 20.25 15.11 -2.96
C LEU A 10 20.50 15.04 -4.47
N GLU A 11 20.83 16.18 -5.09
CA GLU A 11 21.19 16.22 -6.51
C GLU A 11 22.33 15.24 -6.81
N GLY A 12 21.98 14.20 -7.58
CA GLY A 12 22.93 13.28 -8.20
C GLY A 12 22.88 11.83 -7.74
N LYS A 13 22.20 11.47 -6.64
CA LYS A 13 22.06 10.05 -6.26
C LYS A 13 20.67 9.81 -5.67
N ASN A 14 19.80 9.17 -6.44
CA ASN A 14 18.60 8.57 -5.88
C ASN A 14 19.04 7.48 -4.88
N PRO A 15 18.92 7.66 -3.55
CA PRO A 15 19.35 6.66 -2.58
C PRO A 15 18.56 5.34 -2.71
N TYR A 16 17.47 5.35 -3.47
CA TYR A 16 16.62 4.21 -3.73
C TYR A 16 16.86 3.55 -5.10
N GLU A 17 17.71 4.11 -5.97
CA GLU A 17 17.90 3.58 -7.34
C GLU A 17 18.43 2.14 -7.33
N GLY A 18 19.35 1.83 -6.41
CA GLY A 18 19.82 0.46 -6.23
C GLY A 18 18.81 -0.44 -5.51
N GLN A 19 17.91 0.13 -4.71
CA GLN A 19 16.85 -0.62 -4.03
C GLN A 19 15.68 -0.91 -4.99
N LEU A 20 15.30 0.03 -5.84
CA LEU A 20 14.23 -0.16 -6.84
C LEU A 20 14.58 -1.33 -7.78
N LYS A 21 15.80 -1.39 -8.31
CA LYS A 21 16.25 -2.52 -9.14
C LYS A 21 16.19 -3.87 -8.41
N LYS A 22 16.38 -3.88 -7.10
CA LYS A 22 16.29 -5.10 -6.27
C LYS A 22 14.84 -5.49 -6.00
N VAL A 23 13.95 -4.51 -5.87
CA VAL A 23 12.51 -4.77 -5.63
C VAL A 23 11.82 -5.27 -6.90
N GLU A 24 12.26 -4.82 -8.08
CA GLU A 24 11.69 -5.19 -9.38
C GLU A 24 12.19 -6.55 -9.91
N ASN A 25 13.30 -7.08 -9.38
CA ASN A 25 13.87 -8.35 -9.83
C ASN A 25 13.58 -9.45 -8.82
N ILE A 26 12.68 -10.34 -9.19
CA ILE A 26 12.23 -11.46 -8.36
C ILE A 26 13.39 -12.41 -8.00
N ASP A 27 14.31 -12.70 -8.91
CA ASP A 27 15.44 -13.59 -8.63
C ASP A 27 16.36 -13.02 -7.54
N ILE A 28 16.64 -11.72 -7.61
CA ILE A 28 17.42 -11.03 -6.57
C ILE A 28 16.66 -11.03 -5.24
N ARG A 29 15.34 -10.86 -5.26
CA ARG A 29 14.50 -10.90 -4.08
C ARG A 29 14.53 -12.26 -3.41
N LEU A 30 14.37 -13.34 -4.17
CA LEU A 30 14.45 -14.71 -3.67
C LEU A 30 15.82 -15.02 -3.05
N GLN A 31 16.92 -14.62 -3.71
CA GLN A 31 18.27 -14.77 -3.15
C GLN A 31 18.45 -14.02 -1.83
N GLN A 32 17.84 -12.82 -1.69
CA GLN A 32 17.89 -12.06 -0.44
C GLN A 32 17.06 -12.71 0.66
N MET A 33 15.88 -13.24 0.32
CA MET A 33 15.05 -14.00 1.27
C MET A 33 15.82 -15.20 1.80
N ASP A 34 16.46 -15.97 0.93
CA ASP A 34 17.26 -17.11 1.31
C ASP A 34 18.42 -16.72 2.23
N ALA A 35 19.14 -15.63 1.88
CA ALA A 35 20.24 -15.11 2.68
C ALA A 35 19.80 -14.59 4.06
N MET A 36 18.57 -14.11 4.19
CA MET A 36 17.97 -13.64 5.45
C MET A 36 17.26 -14.74 6.25
N GLY A 37 17.11 -15.93 5.68
CA GLY A 37 16.33 -17.01 6.29
C GLY A 37 14.82 -16.70 6.29
N THR A 38 14.34 -15.98 5.28
CA THR A 38 12.91 -15.64 5.11
C THR A 38 12.27 -16.66 4.18
N ASP A 39 11.36 -17.47 4.69
CA ASP A 39 10.67 -18.49 3.91
C ASP A 39 9.60 -17.87 3.01
N VAL A 40 8.78 -16.98 3.55
CA VAL A 40 7.63 -16.37 2.85
C VAL A 40 7.63 -14.87 3.05
N GLU A 41 7.40 -14.13 1.98
CA GLU A 41 7.14 -12.69 2.02
C GLU A 41 5.69 -12.37 1.60
N VAL A 42 5.12 -11.38 2.27
CA VAL A 42 3.84 -10.80 1.88
C VAL A 42 4.07 -9.64 0.92
N LEU A 43 3.52 -9.74 -0.28
CA LEU A 43 3.65 -8.70 -1.31
C LEU A 43 2.41 -7.82 -1.35
N SER A 44 2.63 -6.52 -1.54
CA SER A 44 1.58 -5.54 -1.71
C SER A 44 2.02 -4.43 -2.67
N VAL A 45 1.05 -3.74 -3.25
CA VAL A 45 1.30 -2.54 -4.06
C VAL A 45 1.68 -1.38 -3.16
N GLY A 46 2.75 -0.64 -3.48
CA GLY A 46 3.18 0.51 -2.69
C GLY A 46 2.11 1.59 -2.56
N THR A 47 2.03 2.24 -1.40
CA THR A 47 1.00 3.28 -1.12
C THR A 47 1.04 4.48 -2.06
N GLU A 48 2.14 4.71 -2.76
CA GLU A 48 2.26 5.70 -3.83
C GLU A 48 1.31 5.41 -4.99
N GLN A 49 0.99 4.14 -5.21
CA GLN A 49 0.19 3.63 -6.33
C GLN A 49 -1.27 3.35 -5.94
N HIS A 50 -1.73 3.80 -4.76
CA HIS A 50 -3.14 3.63 -4.35
C HIS A 50 -4.08 4.68 -4.94
N PHE A 51 -3.60 5.76 -5.54
CA PHE A 51 -4.34 6.80 -6.27
C PHE A 51 -5.67 7.24 -5.61
N PRO A 52 -5.67 7.73 -4.35
CA PRO A 52 -6.91 8.05 -3.62
C PRO A 52 -7.70 9.23 -4.23
N TRP A 53 -7.15 9.88 -5.22
CA TRP A 53 -7.76 10.95 -6.00
C TRP A 53 -8.52 10.45 -7.24
N ALA A 54 -8.38 9.16 -7.58
CA ALA A 54 -9.00 8.60 -8.77
C ALA A 54 -10.52 8.50 -8.65
N GLU A 55 -11.21 8.94 -9.69
CA GLU A 55 -12.64 8.79 -9.83
C GLU A 55 -13.02 7.30 -9.96
N TYR A 56 -14.30 6.99 -9.74
CA TYR A 56 -14.80 5.62 -9.55
C TYR A 56 -14.33 4.63 -10.61
N GLU A 57 -14.51 4.94 -11.90
CA GLU A 57 -14.16 4.03 -13.00
C GLU A 57 -12.65 3.79 -13.08
N LEU A 58 -11.86 4.85 -12.99
CA LEU A 58 -10.40 4.74 -12.97
C LEU A 58 -9.91 3.98 -11.73
N ALA A 59 -10.49 4.24 -10.58
CA ALA A 59 -10.15 3.58 -9.33
C ALA A 59 -10.44 2.07 -9.40
N ARG A 60 -11.59 1.70 -9.98
CA ARG A 60 -11.97 0.30 -10.21
C ARG A 60 -10.95 -0.40 -11.11
N ASP A 61 -10.70 0.17 -12.29
CA ASP A 61 -9.88 -0.47 -13.32
C ASP A 61 -8.41 -0.60 -12.90
N VAL A 62 -7.88 0.43 -12.25
CA VAL A 62 -6.50 0.41 -11.77
C VAL A 62 -6.33 -0.61 -10.64
N ALA A 63 -7.22 -0.65 -9.66
CA ALA A 63 -7.13 -1.62 -8.57
C ALA A 63 -7.29 -3.07 -9.08
N GLN A 64 -8.18 -3.30 -10.05
CA GLN A 64 -8.32 -4.61 -10.67
C GLN A 64 -7.02 -5.04 -11.34
N LEU A 65 -6.44 -4.18 -12.21
CA LEU A 65 -5.17 -4.47 -12.89
C LEU A 65 -4.04 -4.76 -11.90
N GLN A 66 -3.93 -3.97 -10.84
CA GLN A 66 -2.91 -4.14 -9.82
C GLN A 66 -3.06 -5.48 -9.08
N ASN A 67 -4.28 -5.83 -8.69
CA ASN A 67 -4.56 -7.09 -7.99
C ASN A 67 -4.31 -8.32 -8.87
N GLU A 68 -4.73 -8.29 -10.13
CA GLU A 68 -4.48 -9.37 -11.10
C GLU A 68 -2.98 -9.54 -11.38
N THR A 69 -2.24 -8.44 -11.54
CA THR A 69 -0.79 -8.48 -11.73
C THR A 69 -0.08 -9.06 -10.51
N LEU A 70 -0.48 -8.64 -9.30
CA LEU A 70 0.09 -9.16 -8.06
C LEU A 70 -0.19 -10.65 -7.89
N THR A 71 -1.40 -11.09 -8.23
CA THR A 71 -1.79 -12.50 -8.25
C THR A 71 -0.89 -13.31 -9.17
N ALA A 72 -0.67 -12.83 -10.40
CA ALA A 72 0.17 -13.50 -11.37
C ALA A 72 1.61 -13.69 -10.85
N VAL A 73 2.20 -12.63 -10.28
CA VAL A 73 3.55 -12.71 -9.68
C VAL A 73 3.62 -13.73 -8.54
N CYS A 74 2.61 -13.74 -7.66
CA CYS A 74 2.60 -14.68 -6.54
C CYS A 74 2.33 -16.13 -7.00
N ALA A 75 1.57 -16.33 -8.08
CA ALA A 75 1.27 -17.65 -8.62
C ALA A 75 2.51 -18.35 -9.19
N ASP A 76 3.51 -17.61 -9.67
CA ASP A 76 4.78 -18.16 -10.14
C ASP A 76 5.64 -18.72 -8.98
N TYR A 77 5.40 -18.24 -7.74
CA TYR A 77 6.17 -18.61 -6.54
C TYR A 77 5.25 -18.80 -5.32
N PRO A 78 4.30 -19.76 -5.36
CA PRO A 78 3.23 -19.85 -4.37
C PRO A 78 3.71 -20.21 -2.96
N ASP A 79 4.87 -20.82 -2.83
CA ASP A 79 5.49 -21.17 -1.54
C ASP A 79 6.36 -20.04 -0.97
N ARG A 80 6.54 -18.96 -1.73
CA ARG A 80 7.45 -17.87 -1.37
C ARG A 80 6.72 -16.52 -1.22
N PHE A 81 5.61 -16.30 -1.92
CA PHE A 81 4.89 -15.02 -1.91
C PHE A 81 3.41 -15.19 -1.60
N VAL A 82 2.92 -14.27 -0.77
CA VAL A 82 1.49 -14.15 -0.41
C VAL A 82 1.00 -12.76 -0.79
N PRO A 83 -0.07 -12.62 -1.60
CA PRO A 83 -0.57 -11.31 -2.01
C PRO A 83 -1.47 -10.67 -0.94
N LEU A 84 -1.24 -9.36 -0.69
CA LEU A 84 -2.21 -8.45 -0.09
C LEU A 84 -2.69 -7.48 -1.17
N GLY A 85 -3.99 -7.47 -1.43
CA GLY A 85 -4.60 -6.64 -2.46
C GLY A 85 -4.57 -5.16 -2.14
N VAL A 86 -4.91 -4.37 -3.14
CA VAL A 86 -5.22 -2.94 -3.02
C VAL A 86 -6.72 -2.73 -3.22
N VAL A 87 -7.29 -1.77 -2.50
CA VAL A 87 -8.69 -1.38 -2.61
C VAL A 87 -8.81 0.14 -2.72
N SER A 88 -9.84 0.60 -3.43
CA SER A 88 -10.10 2.01 -3.67
C SER A 88 -10.95 2.61 -2.54
N LEU A 89 -10.36 2.78 -1.35
CA LEU A 89 -11.09 3.13 -0.13
C LEU A 89 -11.76 4.51 -0.18
N GLN A 90 -11.36 5.41 -1.09
CA GLN A 90 -12.08 6.65 -1.38
C GLN A 90 -13.52 6.41 -1.88
N HIS A 91 -13.81 5.19 -2.38
CA HIS A 91 -15.13 4.69 -2.77
C HIS A 91 -15.47 3.44 -1.93
N PRO A 92 -15.98 3.57 -0.69
CA PRO A 92 -16.03 2.48 0.29
C PRO A 92 -16.84 1.24 -0.14
N ASN A 93 -17.91 1.42 -0.91
CA ASN A 93 -18.68 0.29 -1.45
C ASN A 93 -17.87 -0.47 -2.51
N LEU A 94 -17.20 0.25 -3.41
CA LEU A 94 -16.28 -0.34 -4.39
C LEU A 94 -15.13 -1.07 -3.68
N ALA A 95 -14.57 -0.48 -2.63
CA ALA A 95 -13.51 -1.10 -1.84
C ALA A 95 -13.95 -2.42 -1.20
N ALA A 96 -15.20 -2.50 -0.72
CA ALA A 96 -15.78 -3.74 -0.20
C ALA A 96 -15.92 -4.81 -1.29
N GLU A 97 -16.39 -4.44 -2.48
CA GLU A 97 -16.49 -5.33 -3.64
C GLU A 97 -15.12 -5.82 -4.12
N GLN A 98 -14.13 -4.92 -4.19
CA GLN A 98 -12.76 -5.24 -4.57
C GLN A 98 -12.10 -6.19 -3.56
N LEU A 99 -12.32 -5.98 -2.26
CA LEU A 99 -11.82 -6.87 -1.23
C LEU A 99 -12.43 -8.26 -1.35
N ASP A 100 -13.76 -8.35 -1.50
CA ASP A 100 -14.47 -9.62 -1.69
C ASP A 100 -13.94 -10.39 -2.90
N HIS A 101 -13.78 -9.70 -4.04
CA HIS A 101 -13.24 -10.29 -5.26
C HIS A 101 -11.79 -10.77 -5.09
N SER A 102 -10.93 -9.93 -4.51
CA SER A 102 -9.52 -10.26 -4.31
C SER A 102 -9.34 -11.49 -3.43
N VAL A 103 -10.14 -11.62 -2.38
CA VAL A 103 -10.05 -12.76 -1.46
C VAL A 103 -10.63 -14.02 -2.07
N LYS A 104 -11.85 -13.97 -2.63
CA LYS A 104 -12.56 -15.15 -3.10
C LYS A 104 -12.09 -15.65 -4.46
N ASN A 105 -11.67 -14.75 -5.35
CA ASN A 105 -11.34 -15.09 -6.73
C ASN A 105 -9.85 -15.06 -7.03
N LEU A 106 -9.07 -14.18 -6.35
CA LEU A 106 -7.64 -14.00 -6.60
C LEU A 106 -6.75 -14.62 -5.51
N GLY A 107 -7.34 -15.16 -4.44
CA GLY A 107 -6.61 -15.85 -3.37
C GLY A 107 -5.79 -14.93 -2.45
N HIS A 108 -6.10 -13.63 -2.43
CA HIS A 108 -5.44 -12.68 -1.53
C HIS A 108 -5.80 -12.95 -0.07
N ARG A 109 -4.87 -12.69 0.85
CA ARG A 109 -5.09 -12.89 2.30
C ARG A 109 -5.65 -11.65 3.00
N GLY A 110 -6.03 -10.64 2.24
CA GLY A 110 -6.55 -9.38 2.69
C GLY A 110 -6.08 -8.24 1.80
N CYS A 111 -5.95 -7.04 2.35
CA CYS A 111 -5.49 -5.88 1.59
C CYS A 111 -4.58 -4.96 2.40
N MET A 112 -3.82 -4.13 1.68
CA MET A 112 -3.11 -3.00 2.27
C MET A 112 -3.88 -1.71 1.98
N ILE A 113 -4.04 -0.88 3.01
CA ILE A 113 -4.67 0.44 2.92
C ILE A 113 -3.75 1.53 3.46
N ARG A 114 -4.07 2.78 3.19
CA ARG A 114 -3.37 3.95 3.77
C ARG A 114 -3.92 4.26 5.16
N GLY A 115 -3.11 4.91 6.01
CA GLY A 115 -3.53 5.36 7.34
C GLY A 115 -4.63 6.42 7.32
N ASN A 116 -4.77 7.16 6.21
CA ASN A 116 -5.89 8.06 5.96
C ASN A 116 -6.22 8.12 4.46
N ILE A 117 -7.41 8.58 4.12
CA ILE A 117 -7.85 8.79 2.75
C ILE A 117 -8.06 10.29 2.50
N MET A 118 -7.06 10.94 1.91
CA MET A 118 -7.10 12.39 1.63
C MET A 118 -7.37 13.24 2.89
N GLY A 119 -6.81 12.83 4.03
CA GLY A 119 -7.01 13.49 5.31
C GLY A 119 -8.27 13.09 6.08
N GLN A 120 -9.01 12.09 5.58
CA GLN A 120 -10.17 11.53 6.30
C GLN A 120 -9.69 10.31 7.10
N GLU A 121 -10.08 10.30 8.37
CA GLU A 121 -9.71 9.24 9.31
C GLU A 121 -10.41 7.92 8.97
N LEU A 122 -9.74 6.80 9.18
CA LEU A 122 -10.28 5.47 8.91
C LEU A 122 -11.48 5.11 9.80
N SER A 123 -11.67 5.82 10.91
CA SER A 123 -12.81 5.70 11.82
C SER A 123 -14.09 6.38 11.31
N ASP A 124 -14.04 7.14 10.22
CA ASP A 124 -15.23 7.76 9.65
C ASP A 124 -16.25 6.70 9.24
N THR A 125 -17.51 6.91 9.61
CA THR A 125 -18.61 5.98 9.37
C THR A 125 -18.84 5.65 7.89
N LYS A 126 -18.40 6.50 6.98
CA LYS A 126 -18.46 6.23 5.54
C LYS A 126 -17.68 4.99 5.13
N PHE A 127 -16.64 4.60 5.89
CA PHE A 127 -15.83 3.41 5.61
C PHE A 127 -16.43 2.13 6.18
N HIS A 128 -17.56 2.18 6.89
CA HIS A 128 -18.22 1.00 7.45
C HIS A 128 -18.49 -0.12 6.43
N PRO A 129 -18.89 0.15 5.15
CA PRO A 129 -19.07 -0.93 4.17
C PRO A 129 -17.80 -1.77 3.96
N PHE A 130 -16.64 -1.10 3.91
CA PHE A 130 -15.34 -1.78 3.79
C PHE A 130 -15.01 -2.59 5.04
N TRP A 131 -15.15 -1.98 6.23
CA TRP A 131 -14.83 -2.66 7.50
C TRP A 131 -15.74 -3.86 7.76
N ALA A 132 -17.04 -3.72 7.47
CA ALA A 132 -17.99 -4.84 7.56
C ALA A 132 -17.61 -6.00 6.64
N LYS A 133 -17.13 -5.71 5.42
CA LYS A 133 -16.66 -6.73 4.49
C LYS A 133 -15.37 -7.39 4.95
N ALA A 134 -14.44 -6.64 5.51
CA ALA A 134 -13.19 -7.18 6.06
C ALA A 134 -13.47 -8.12 7.25
N GLU A 135 -14.41 -7.76 8.12
CA GLU A 135 -14.87 -8.58 9.23
C GLU A 135 -15.59 -9.85 8.72
N GLU A 136 -16.51 -9.71 7.76
CA GLU A 136 -17.22 -10.86 7.14
C GLU A 136 -16.25 -11.90 6.56
N LEU A 137 -15.18 -11.44 5.92
CA LEU A 137 -14.19 -12.29 5.28
C LEU A 137 -13.11 -12.83 6.23
N ASP A 138 -13.04 -12.31 7.46
CA ASP A 138 -12.02 -12.63 8.46
C ASP A 138 -10.59 -12.49 7.89
N VAL A 139 -10.28 -11.35 7.29
CA VAL A 139 -9.03 -11.11 6.56
C VAL A 139 -8.14 -10.06 7.19
N VAL A 140 -6.86 -10.10 6.84
CA VAL A 140 -5.89 -9.10 7.28
C VAL A 140 -6.11 -7.77 6.55
N VAL A 141 -6.19 -6.68 7.31
CA VAL A 141 -6.08 -5.31 6.79
C VAL A 141 -4.77 -4.71 7.29
N PHE A 142 -3.81 -4.53 6.38
CA PHE A 142 -2.53 -3.93 6.69
C PHE A 142 -2.59 -2.42 6.49
N ILE A 143 -2.48 -1.66 7.57
CA ILE A 143 -2.50 -0.19 7.51
C ILE A 143 -1.07 0.33 7.34
N HIS A 144 -0.78 0.91 6.17
CA HIS A 144 0.51 1.50 5.90
C HIS A 144 0.45 3.02 6.08
N PRO A 145 1.28 3.62 6.94
CA PRO A 145 1.27 5.05 7.16
C PRO A 145 1.61 5.80 5.86
N ARG A 146 0.85 6.83 5.58
CA ARG A 146 1.13 7.78 4.50
C ARG A 146 0.75 9.16 4.97
N VAL A 147 1.73 9.91 5.46
CA VAL A 147 1.51 11.26 5.97
C VAL A 147 0.81 12.12 4.91
N TYR A 148 -0.35 12.64 5.26
CA TYR A 148 -1.06 13.60 4.44
C TYR A 148 -0.30 14.93 4.44
N PRO A 149 -0.05 15.56 3.26
CA PRO A 149 0.69 16.81 3.17
C PRO A 149 -0.03 17.99 3.86
N GLY A 150 -0.06 18.10 5.09
CA GLY A 150 -0.78 19.09 5.89
C GLY A 150 -1.09 18.59 7.29
N SER A 151 -0.98 17.28 7.51
CA SER A 151 -1.23 16.67 8.82
C SER A 151 -0.26 17.16 9.89
N ASN A 152 0.99 17.50 9.53
CA ASN A 152 1.94 18.05 10.49
C ASN A 152 2.90 19.07 9.86
N PRO A 153 2.48 20.33 9.71
CA PRO A 153 3.29 21.39 9.11
C PRO A 153 4.61 21.65 9.89
N ARG A 154 4.67 21.26 11.17
CA ARG A 154 5.88 21.41 12.01
C ARG A 154 7.01 20.47 11.59
N LEU A 155 6.72 19.38 10.89
CA LEU A 155 7.70 18.41 10.41
C LEU A 155 8.15 18.71 8.97
N LYS A 156 7.50 19.65 8.28
CA LYS A 156 7.83 20.04 6.90
C LYS A 156 9.23 20.62 6.83
N GLY A 157 10.03 20.17 5.86
CA GLY A 157 11.40 20.67 5.62
C GLY A 157 12.41 20.33 6.71
N ARG A 158 12.13 19.38 7.60
CA ARG A 158 13.02 18.95 8.70
C ARG A 158 13.62 17.56 8.48
N GLY A 159 14.12 17.30 7.28
CA GLY A 159 14.72 16.01 6.92
C GLY A 159 13.69 14.88 7.00
N PHE A 160 14.09 13.73 7.53
CA PHE A 160 13.24 12.55 7.61
C PHE A 160 12.28 12.51 8.81
N LEU A 161 12.08 13.62 9.55
CA LEU A 161 11.19 13.62 10.72
C LEU A 161 9.75 13.25 10.37
N HIS A 162 9.29 13.51 9.16
CA HIS A 162 7.97 13.05 8.71
C HIS A 162 7.89 11.50 8.65
N ASN A 163 8.98 10.81 8.32
CA ASN A 163 9.01 9.34 8.35
C ASN A 163 9.20 8.81 9.78
N MET A 164 10.08 9.43 10.56
CA MET A 164 10.44 8.91 11.88
C MET A 164 9.41 9.20 12.97
N ILE A 165 8.66 10.30 12.83
CA ILE A 165 7.66 10.75 13.79
C ILE A 165 6.27 10.78 13.16
N GLY A 166 6.14 11.35 11.96
CA GLY A 166 4.87 11.52 11.29
C GLY A 166 4.18 10.21 10.95
N ASN A 167 4.90 9.25 10.38
CA ASN A 167 4.32 7.95 10.01
C ASN A 167 3.89 7.13 11.25
N PRO A 168 4.70 6.96 12.31
CA PRO A 168 4.22 6.31 13.52
C PRO A 168 3.01 7.01 14.16
N LEU A 169 3.00 8.34 14.18
CA LEU A 169 1.86 9.10 14.69
C LEU A 169 0.59 8.85 13.89
N GLU A 170 0.70 8.81 12.57
CA GLU A 170 -0.41 8.53 11.64
C GLU A 170 -1.14 7.21 11.90
N THR A 171 -0.41 6.20 12.35
CA THR A 171 -0.97 4.86 12.61
C THR A 171 -1.32 4.64 14.09
N THR A 172 -1.12 5.63 14.94
CA THR A 172 -1.34 5.54 16.39
C THR A 172 -2.53 6.40 16.85
N THR A 173 -2.90 7.39 16.09
CA THR A 173 -4.04 8.30 16.34
C THR A 173 -5.25 7.88 15.57
#